data_708ece59361171fb7f0a080eec82ec42
#
_entry.id   708ece59361171fb7f0a080eec82ec42
#
_cell.length_a   1.000
_cell.length_b   1.000
_cell.length_c   1.000
_cell.angle_alpha   90.00
_cell.angle_beta   90.00
_cell.angle_gamma   90.00
#
_symmetry.space_group_name_H-M   'P 1'
#
loop_
_entity.id
_entity.type
_entity.pdbx_description
1 polymer ?
#
loop_
_entity_poly.entity_id
_entity_poly.type
_entity_poly.pdbx_seq_one_letter_code
_entity_poly.pdbx_strand_id
1 'polypeptide(L)'
;MTTYTAINLIARPGAGPVGPELFEVVSKQMPSVGEGQFLVKQNHMSLDPAMFGWMSPDTESYIPPVELGTVMRSSGVGEIVESKHPDFQVGERVMGMMGWQEYLLSDGVGLNKVTAPLPDEAILSVFALPGLTATQGLYSIGKPQKGETIVVSGAAGSVGSIVGQLAKADGLTVIGVVGSDEKADWIVNELGFDGAVNYKKHDLAEKLTELTPNGIDVYFENTGGPIQHHVFARMNAH
;
A
#
# COMPACT_ATOMS: atom_id res chain seq x y z
N MET A 1 -28.81 -16.94 -15.32
CA MET A 1 -28.52 -16.07 -14.15
C MET A 1 -27.12 -15.55 -14.36
N THR A 2 -26.92 -14.26 -14.20
CA THR A 2 -25.62 -13.64 -14.35
C THR A 2 -24.77 -13.92 -13.10
N THR A 3 -23.50 -14.26 -13.28
CA THR A 3 -22.55 -14.51 -12.18
C THR A 3 -21.37 -13.56 -12.27
N TYR A 4 -20.60 -13.45 -11.20
CA TYR A 4 -19.38 -12.68 -11.10
C TYR A 4 -18.30 -13.47 -10.36
N THR A 5 -17.04 -13.06 -10.55
CA THR A 5 -15.89 -13.71 -9.95
C THR A 5 -15.56 -13.13 -8.58
N ALA A 6 -15.25 -14.00 -7.62
CA ALA A 6 -14.65 -13.63 -6.35
C ALA A 6 -13.53 -14.60 -5.99
N ILE A 7 -12.63 -14.20 -5.09
CA ILE A 7 -11.51 -15.02 -4.62
C ILE A 7 -11.62 -15.17 -3.11
N ASN A 8 -11.83 -16.40 -2.68
CA ASN A 8 -11.91 -16.75 -1.26
C ASN A 8 -10.53 -17.15 -0.73
N LEU A 9 -10.26 -16.81 0.53
CA LEU A 9 -9.16 -17.37 1.29
C LEU A 9 -9.58 -18.74 1.82
N ILE A 10 -8.88 -19.82 1.43
CA ILE A 10 -9.23 -21.19 1.80
C ILE A 10 -8.22 -21.87 2.73
N ALA A 11 -7.01 -21.30 2.85
CA ALA A 11 -5.99 -21.80 3.74
C ALA A 11 -5.18 -20.65 4.36
N ARG A 12 -4.49 -20.92 5.48
CA ARG A 12 -3.59 -19.98 6.13
C ARG A 12 -2.18 -20.09 5.56
N PRO A 13 -1.45 -18.95 5.40
CA PRO A 13 -0.04 -19.02 5.01
C PRO A 13 0.79 -19.71 6.08
N GLY A 14 1.73 -20.54 5.65
CA GLY A 14 2.78 -21.12 6.50
C GLY A 14 3.97 -20.15 6.63
N ALA A 15 5.14 -20.71 6.97
CA ALA A 15 6.40 -19.97 7.03
C ALA A 15 6.97 -19.60 5.63
N GLY A 16 6.37 -20.11 4.56
CA GLY A 16 6.79 -19.86 3.18
C GLY A 16 6.13 -18.64 2.54
N PRO A 17 6.45 -18.39 1.27
CA PRO A 17 5.78 -17.34 0.50
C PRO A 17 4.28 -17.64 0.32
N VAL A 18 3.50 -16.59 0.16
CA VAL A 18 2.08 -16.71 -0.20
C VAL A 18 1.97 -17.22 -1.63
N GLY A 19 1.29 -18.35 -1.82
CA GLY A 19 1.05 -18.96 -3.11
C GLY A 19 -0.43 -19.05 -3.47
N PRO A 20 -0.75 -19.40 -4.72
CA PRO A 20 -2.13 -19.49 -5.20
C PRO A 20 -2.97 -20.58 -4.50
N GLU A 21 -2.33 -21.57 -3.89
CA GLU A 21 -2.97 -22.66 -3.14
C GLU A 21 -3.74 -22.20 -1.90
N LEU A 22 -3.51 -20.98 -1.45
CA LEU A 22 -4.23 -20.39 -0.33
C LEU A 22 -5.59 -19.83 -0.73
N PHE A 23 -5.89 -19.77 -2.03
CA PHE A 23 -7.03 -19.08 -2.58
C PHE A 23 -7.85 -19.98 -3.51
N GLU A 24 -9.15 -19.70 -3.56
CA GLU A 24 -10.07 -20.34 -4.48
C GLU A 24 -10.82 -19.28 -5.28
N VAL A 25 -10.78 -19.41 -6.61
CA VAL A 25 -11.61 -18.59 -7.51
C VAL A 25 -13.00 -19.17 -7.55
N VAL A 26 -14.00 -18.40 -7.13
CA VAL A 26 -15.39 -18.82 -7.05
C VAL A 26 -16.29 -17.96 -7.95
N SER A 27 -17.31 -18.60 -8.51
CA SER A 27 -18.39 -17.90 -9.24
C SER A 27 -19.57 -17.68 -8.32
N LYS A 28 -19.93 -16.42 -8.06
CA LYS A 28 -21.07 -16.02 -7.21
C LYS A 28 -22.22 -15.54 -8.07
N GLN A 29 -23.46 -15.79 -7.63
CA GLN A 29 -24.64 -15.22 -8.26
C GLN A 29 -24.68 -13.71 -8.07
N MET A 30 -25.03 -12.97 -9.14
CA MET A 30 -25.25 -11.53 -9.04
C MET A 30 -26.36 -11.24 -8.03
N PRO A 31 -26.10 -10.45 -6.98
CA PRO A 31 -27.11 -10.12 -5.98
C PRO A 31 -28.18 -9.18 -6.55
N SER A 32 -29.37 -9.23 -5.99
CA SER A 32 -30.41 -8.23 -6.26
C SER A 32 -30.27 -7.07 -5.28
N VAL A 33 -30.36 -5.84 -5.78
CA VAL A 33 -30.29 -4.63 -4.95
C VAL A 33 -31.64 -4.42 -4.23
N GLY A 34 -31.61 -4.41 -2.90
CA GLY A 34 -32.74 -4.10 -2.02
C GLY A 34 -32.83 -2.61 -1.66
N GLU A 35 -33.90 -2.23 -0.95
CA GLU A 35 -34.05 -0.87 -0.43
C GLU A 35 -32.88 -0.50 0.51
N GLY A 36 -32.33 0.71 0.35
CA GLY A 36 -31.18 1.18 1.10
C GLY A 36 -29.85 0.54 0.70
N GLN A 37 -29.81 -0.17 -0.43
CA GLN A 37 -28.59 -0.82 -0.94
C GLN A 37 -28.20 -0.32 -2.33
N PHE A 38 -26.96 -0.58 -2.70
CA PHE A 38 -26.45 -0.34 -4.05
C PHE A 38 -25.40 -1.40 -4.41
N LEU A 39 -25.18 -1.58 -5.72
CA LEU A 39 -24.22 -2.51 -6.29
C LEU A 39 -23.05 -1.72 -6.87
N VAL A 40 -21.85 -2.04 -6.39
CA VAL A 40 -20.58 -1.47 -6.89
C VAL A 40 -19.93 -2.47 -7.82
N LYS A 41 -19.53 -2.04 -9.02
CA LYS A 41 -18.59 -2.75 -9.87
C LYS A 41 -17.19 -2.27 -9.50
N GLN A 42 -16.37 -3.16 -8.96
CA GLN A 42 -15.00 -2.84 -8.58
C GLN A 42 -14.11 -2.72 -9.83
N ASN A 43 -13.41 -1.61 -9.95
CA ASN A 43 -12.48 -1.36 -11.05
C ASN A 43 -11.05 -1.76 -10.68
N HIS A 44 -10.62 -1.38 -9.46
CA HIS A 44 -9.29 -1.63 -8.94
C HIS A 44 -9.34 -2.09 -7.48
N MET A 45 -8.41 -2.94 -7.09
CA MET A 45 -8.17 -3.31 -5.71
C MET A 45 -6.70 -3.11 -5.34
N SER A 46 -6.45 -2.79 -4.07
CA SER A 46 -5.10 -2.69 -3.52
C SER A 46 -4.60 -4.05 -3.07
N LEU A 47 -3.32 -4.32 -3.29
CA LEU A 47 -2.59 -5.45 -2.72
C LEU A 47 -1.57 -4.90 -1.73
N ASP A 48 -1.83 -5.11 -0.44
CA ASP A 48 -1.08 -4.51 0.65
C ASP A 48 -0.33 -5.56 1.48
N PRO A 49 0.88 -5.28 1.98
CA PRO A 49 1.59 -6.17 2.90
C PRO A 49 0.79 -6.55 4.16
N ALA A 50 -0.10 -5.68 4.62
CA ALA A 50 -1.01 -5.94 5.74
C ALA A 50 -1.90 -7.17 5.53
N MET A 51 -2.15 -7.57 4.29
CA MET A 51 -2.94 -8.75 3.95
C MET A 51 -2.32 -10.04 4.50
N PHE A 52 -0.99 -10.10 4.62
CA PHE A 52 -0.32 -11.24 5.24
C PHE A 52 -0.78 -11.42 6.70
N GLY A 53 -0.87 -10.32 7.46
CA GLY A 53 -1.42 -10.34 8.81
C GLY A 53 -2.90 -10.73 8.85
N TRP A 54 -3.70 -10.26 7.87
CA TRP A 54 -5.12 -10.61 7.79
C TRP A 54 -5.38 -12.08 7.43
N MET A 55 -4.43 -12.73 6.77
CA MET A 55 -4.45 -14.18 6.51
C MET A 55 -3.94 -15.00 7.69
N SER A 56 -3.22 -14.40 8.64
CA SER A 56 -2.74 -15.06 9.85
C SER A 56 -3.91 -15.53 10.74
N PRO A 57 -3.76 -16.62 11.49
CA PRO A 57 -4.75 -17.02 12.51
C PRO A 57 -4.69 -16.15 13.79
N ASP A 58 -3.77 -15.20 13.88
CA ASP A 58 -3.57 -14.36 15.06
C ASP A 58 -4.77 -13.46 15.33
N THR A 59 -5.46 -13.70 16.43
CA THR A 59 -6.64 -12.94 16.88
C THR A 59 -6.29 -11.75 17.78
N GLU A 60 -5.04 -11.62 18.19
CA GLU A 60 -4.55 -10.49 19.02
C GLU A 60 -4.16 -9.28 18.17
N SER A 61 -4.24 -9.39 16.85
CA SER A 61 -3.97 -8.30 15.91
C SER A 61 -5.06 -7.21 15.98
N TYR A 62 -4.71 -5.99 15.59
CA TYR A 62 -5.63 -4.83 15.53
C TYR A 62 -6.82 -5.01 14.56
N ILE A 63 -6.76 -5.99 13.67
CA ILE A 63 -7.84 -6.39 12.75
C ILE A 63 -8.02 -7.90 12.86
N PRO A 64 -9.25 -8.39 13.03
CA PRO A 64 -9.53 -9.83 13.04
C PRO A 64 -9.07 -10.52 11.76
N PRO A 65 -8.62 -11.78 11.83
CA PRO A 65 -8.31 -12.59 10.65
C PRO A 65 -9.49 -12.66 9.67
N VAL A 66 -9.17 -12.80 8.38
CA VAL A 66 -10.19 -13.18 7.38
C VAL A 66 -10.62 -14.62 7.66
N GLU A 67 -11.91 -14.88 7.68
CA GLU A 67 -12.44 -16.23 7.86
C GLU A 67 -12.16 -17.10 6.62
N LEU A 68 -11.79 -18.37 6.84
CA LEU A 68 -11.59 -19.30 5.74
C LEU A 68 -12.90 -19.59 5.01
N GLY A 69 -12.83 -19.69 3.68
CA GLY A 69 -14.01 -19.87 2.82
C GLY A 69 -14.73 -18.56 2.49
N THR A 70 -14.25 -17.40 2.97
CA THR A 70 -14.83 -16.09 2.65
C THR A 70 -13.94 -15.30 1.68
N VAL A 71 -14.52 -14.24 1.07
CA VAL A 71 -13.79 -13.38 0.14
C VAL A 71 -12.58 -12.75 0.84
N MET A 72 -11.40 -12.84 0.20
CA MET A 72 -10.20 -12.20 0.73
C MET A 72 -10.39 -10.68 0.83
N ARG A 73 -10.00 -10.13 1.97
CA ARG A 73 -10.13 -8.70 2.27
C ARG A 73 -9.17 -7.85 1.46
N SER A 74 -9.66 -6.73 0.89
CA SER A 74 -8.83 -5.67 0.29
C SER A 74 -9.57 -4.34 0.27
N SER A 75 -8.80 -3.25 0.24
CA SER A 75 -9.32 -1.97 -0.22
C SER A 75 -9.58 -2.01 -1.72
N GLY A 76 -10.59 -1.29 -2.17
CA GLY A 76 -10.93 -1.19 -3.58
C GLY A 76 -11.56 0.16 -3.92
N VAL A 77 -11.63 0.44 -5.20
CA VAL A 77 -12.38 1.55 -5.79
C VAL A 77 -13.24 1.02 -6.94
N GLY A 78 -14.43 1.54 -7.06
CA GLY A 78 -15.37 1.10 -8.09
C GLY A 78 -16.46 2.11 -8.33
N GLU A 79 -17.32 1.80 -9.30
CA GLU A 79 -18.45 2.61 -9.71
C GLU A 79 -19.76 1.95 -9.31
N ILE A 80 -20.72 2.73 -8.84
CA ILE A 80 -22.08 2.27 -8.51
C ILE A 80 -22.83 2.02 -9.83
N VAL A 81 -23.24 0.78 -10.06
CA VAL A 81 -23.92 0.35 -11.29
C VAL A 81 -25.43 0.16 -11.12
N GLU A 82 -25.91 -0.03 -9.90
CA GLU A 82 -27.32 -0.08 -9.53
C GLU A 82 -27.48 0.48 -8.11
N SER A 83 -28.54 1.26 -7.84
CA SER A 83 -28.81 1.81 -6.52
C SER A 83 -30.29 1.96 -6.21
N LYS A 84 -30.63 1.62 -4.96
CA LYS A 84 -31.87 1.99 -4.26
C LYS A 84 -31.54 2.69 -2.92
N HIS A 85 -30.34 3.23 -2.81
CA HIS A 85 -29.89 3.97 -1.62
C HIS A 85 -30.14 5.47 -1.81
N PRO A 86 -30.68 6.19 -0.79
CA PRO A 86 -31.00 7.62 -0.92
C PRO A 86 -29.77 8.51 -1.19
N ASP A 87 -28.60 8.14 -0.61
CA ASP A 87 -27.40 8.97 -0.64
C ASP A 87 -26.38 8.54 -1.70
N PHE A 88 -26.51 7.34 -2.30
CA PHE A 88 -25.55 6.80 -3.27
C PHE A 88 -26.22 6.61 -4.63
N GLN A 89 -25.68 7.25 -5.68
CA GLN A 89 -26.31 7.25 -7.00
C GLN A 89 -25.49 6.47 -8.03
N VAL A 90 -26.17 5.91 -9.04
CA VAL A 90 -25.50 5.26 -10.18
C VAL A 90 -24.55 6.22 -10.87
N GLY A 91 -23.35 5.74 -11.19
CA GLY A 91 -22.27 6.50 -11.80
C GLY A 91 -21.35 7.18 -10.79
N GLU A 92 -21.70 7.24 -9.49
CA GLU A 92 -20.76 7.71 -8.47
C GLU A 92 -19.67 6.67 -8.22
N ARG A 93 -18.44 7.17 -8.02
CA ARG A 93 -17.31 6.34 -7.57
C ARG A 93 -17.26 6.27 -6.05
N VAL A 94 -16.93 5.09 -5.54
CA VAL A 94 -16.76 4.84 -4.12
C VAL A 94 -15.48 4.06 -3.85
N MET A 95 -14.88 4.26 -2.67
CA MET A 95 -13.73 3.52 -2.18
C MET A 95 -13.98 2.98 -0.77
N GLY A 96 -13.36 1.86 -0.44
CA GLY A 96 -13.43 1.23 0.89
C GLY A 96 -13.04 -0.24 0.84
N MET A 97 -13.45 -1.00 1.87
CA MET A 97 -13.15 -2.43 1.94
C MET A 97 -14.11 -3.21 1.05
N MET A 98 -13.66 -3.58 -0.14
CA MET A 98 -14.48 -4.26 -1.16
C MET A 98 -14.16 -5.76 -1.31
N GLY A 99 -12.96 -6.18 -0.91
CA GLY A 99 -12.50 -7.56 -1.06
C GLY A 99 -12.09 -7.93 -2.48
N TRP A 100 -11.61 -9.14 -2.66
CA TRP A 100 -11.18 -9.67 -3.96
C TRP A 100 -12.39 -10.21 -4.73
N GLN A 101 -13.18 -9.32 -5.29
CA GLN A 101 -14.40 -9.65 -6.05
C GLN A 101 -14.75 -8.57 -7.06
N GLU A 102 -15.41 -8.94 -8.15
CA GLU A 102 -15.80 -8.00 -9.20
C GLU A 102 -16.94 -7.06 -8.79
N TYR A 103 -17.85 -7.52 -7.93
CA TYR A 103 -18.99 -6.74 -7.48
C TYR A 103 -19.18 -6.83 -5.97
N LEU A 104 -19.59 -5.71 -5.38
CA LEU A 104 -19.95 -5.59 -3.97
C LEU A 104 -21.37 -5.04 -3.83
N LEU A 105 -22.28 -5.80 -3.16
CA LEU A 105 -23.53 -5.25 -2.66
C LEU A 105 -23.26 -4.58 -1.31
N SER A 106 -23.70 -3.33 -1.16
CA SER A 106 -23.41 -2.51 0.02
C SER A 106 -24.63 -1.70 0.44
N ASP A 107 -24.66 -1.36 1.73
CA ASP A 107 -25.54 -0.38 2.35
C ASP A 107 -24.84 0.96 2.64
N GLY A 108 -23.64 1.14 2.12
CA GLY A 108 -22.83 2.35 2.29
C GLY A 108 -21.91 2.34 3.50
N VAL A 109 -22.08 1.42 4.45
CA VAL A 109 -21.21 1.35 5.63
C VAL A 109 -19.77 1.02 5.22
N GLY A 110 -18.82 1.87 5.64
CA GLY A 110 -17.40 1.71 5.34
C GLY A 110 -16.98 2.06 3.91
N LEU A 111 -17.89 2.61 3.10
CA LEU A 111 -17.58 3.17 1.79
C LEU A 111 -17.62 4.70 1.80
N ASN A 112 -16.67 5.32 1.11
CA ASN A 112 -16.57 6.76 0.94
C ASN A 112 -16.71 7.13 -0.53
N LYS A 113 -17.45 8.20 -0.83
CA LYS A 113 -17.54 8.73 -2.19
C LYS A 113 -16.21 9.33 -2.63
N VAL A 114 -15.79 9.01 -3.84
CA VAL A 114 -14.62 9.59 -4.49
C VAL A 114 -15.07 10.76 -5.34
N THR A 115 -14.87 11.98 -4.83
CA THR A 115 -15.22 13.22 -5.53
C THR A 115 -14.06 13.81 -6.32
N ALA A 116 -12.83 13.41 -6.02
CA ALA A 116 -11.65 13.91 -6.71
C ALA A 116 -11.60 13.39 -8.16
N PRO A 117 -11.34 14.24 -9.17
CA PRO A 117 -11.22 13.86 -10.58
C PRO A 117 -9.84 13.23 -10.87
N LEU A 118 -9.46 12.23 -10.10
CA LEU A 118 -8.18 11.53 -10.19
C LEU A 118 -8.42 10.08 -10.65
N PRO A 119 -7.43 9.46 -11.30
CA PRO A 119 -7.50 8.05 -11.65
C PRO A 119 -7.56 7.16 -10.40
N ASP A 120 -8.18 5.98 -10.54
CA ASP A 120 -8.43 5.05 -9.44
C ASP A 120 -7.14 4.56 -8.77
N GLU A 121 -6.06 4.44 -9.53
CA GLU A 121 -4.73 4.07 -9.03
C GLU A 121 -4.19 5.13 -8.06
N ALA A 122 -4.38 6.41 -8.35
CA ALA A 122 -3.99 7.50 -7.46
C ALA A 122 -4.86 7.51 -6.19
N ILE A 123 -6.16 7.20 -6.32
CA ILE A 123 -7.06 7.07 -5.16
C ILE A 123 -6.60 5.95 -4.23
N LEU A 124 -6.25 4.77 -4.77
CA LEU A 124 -5.83 3.62 -3.97
C LEU A 124 -4.38 3.71 -3.46
N SER A 125 -3.54 4.59 -4.02
CA SER A 125 -2.15 4.78 -3.60
C SER A 125 -1.98 6.03 -2.73
N VAL A 126 -1.93 7.21 -3.35
CA VAL A 126 -1.60 8.48 -2.66
C VAL A 126 -2.69 8.90 -1.68
N PHE A 127 -3.97 8.64 -1.99
CA PHE A 127 -5.12 9.05 -1.16
C PHE A 127 -5.69 7.91 -0.31
N ALA A 128 -5.01 6.77 -0.24
CA ALA A 128 -5.36 5.63 0.59
C ALA A 128 -4.25 5.28 1.59
N LEU A 129 -4.20 4.02 2.03
CA LEU A 129 -3.29 3.56 3.08
C LEU A 129 -1.80 3.87 2.81
N PRO A 130 -1.25 3.71 1.59
CA PRO A 130 0.16 4.03 1.35
C PRO A 130 0.49 5.51 1.55
N GLY A 131 -0.33 6.42 1.02
CA GLY A 131 -0.12 7.85 1.19
C GLY A 131 -0.31 8.32 2.62
N LEU A 132 -1.32 7.78 3.34
CA LEU A 132 -1.53 8.05 4.76
C LEU A 132 -0.32 7.58 5.59
N THR A 133 0.19 6.37 5.33
CA THR A 133 1.38 5.83 5.99
C THR A 133 2.60 6.71 5.72
N ALA A 134 2.81 7.10 4.47
CA ALA A 134 3.92 7.97 4.09
C ALA A 134 3.86 9.33 4.80
N THR A 135 2.72 10.00 4.78
CA THR A 135 2.54 11.32 5.40
C THR A 135 2.65 11.27 6.92
N GLN A 136 2.00 10.31 7.56
CA GLN A 136 2.08 10.17 9.02
C GLN A 136 3.49 9.80 9.48
N GLY A 137 4.14 8.84 8.82
CA GLY A 137 5.51 8.45 9.14
C GLY A 137 6.49 9.59 8.93
N LEU A 138 6.40 10.31 7.80
CA LEU A 138 7.33 11.38 7.49
C LEU A 138 7.12 12.61 8.39
N TYR A 139 5.89 13.13 8.48
CA TYR A 139 5.64 14.41 9.12
C TYR A 139 5.31 14.34 10.62
N SER A 140 4.60 13.29 11.05
CA SER A 140 4.24 13.18 12.47
C SER A 140 5.34 12.53 13.32
N ILE A 141 6.11 11.60 12.73
CA ILE A 141 7.15 10.84 13.42
C ILE A 141 8.55 11.35 13.03
N GLY A 142 8.89 11.32 11.74
CA GLY A 142 10.21 11.70 11.22
C GLY A 142 10.50 13.19 11.43
N LYS A 143 9.52 14.06 11.22
CA LYS A 143 9.63 15.51 11.40
C LYS A 143 10.86 16.12 10.73
N PRO A 144 11.15 15.77 9.47
CA PRO A 144 12.36 16.20 8.79
C PRO A 144 12.45 17.71 8.68
N GLN A 145 13.68 18.22 8.66
CA GLN A 145 13.95 19.63 8.40
C GLN A 145 14.60 19.78 7.03
N LYS A 146 14.35 20.91 6.37
CA LYS A 146 14.97 21.23 5.08
C LYS A 146 16.48 21.15 5.14
N GLY A 147 17.08 20.45 4.19
CA GLY A 147 18.53 20.25 4.10
C GLY A 147 19.03 18.99 4.80
N GLU A 148 18.20 18.30 5.57
CA GLU A 148 18.52 17.01 6.18
C GLU A 148 18.60 15.88 5.13
N THR A 149 19.25 14.79 5.53
CA THR A 149 19.37 13.56 4.73
C THR A 149 18.43 12.50 5.25
N ILE A 150 17.57 11.99 4.38
CA ILE A 150 16.68 10.85 4.64
C ILE A 150 17.14 9.63 3.86
N VAL A 151 17.17 8.47 4.52
CA VAL A 151 17.27 7.16 3.86
C VAL A 151 15.93 6.47 3.94
N VAL A 152 15.50 5.91 2.81
CA VAL A 152 14.21 5.18 2.68
C VAL A 152 14.51 3.74 2.26
N SER A 153 14.19 2.76 3.11
CA SER A 153 14.25 1.35 2.71
C SER A 153 12.99 0.96 1.94
N GLY A 154 13.09 -0.05 1.05
CA GLY A 154 11.97 -0.39 0.17
C GLY A 154 11.49 0.81 -0.67
N ALA A 155 12.42 1.67 -1.08
CA ALA A 155 12.16 2.98 -1.67
C ALA A 155 11.35 2.94 -2.98
N ALA A 156 11.38 1.84 -3.71
CA ALA A 156 10.58 1.63 -4.92
C ALA A 156 9.21 0.96 -4.63
N GLY A 157 8.84 0.79 -3.37
CA GLY A 157 7.52 0.30 -2.96
C GLY A 157 6.49 1.43 -2.90
N SER A 158 5.21 1.08 -2.70
CA SER A 158 4.11 2.04 -2.67
C SER A 158 4.29 3.16 -1.64
N VAL A 159 4.68 2.83 -0.40
CA VAL A 159 4.96 3.82 0.64
C VAL A 159 6.27 4.54 0.39
N GLY A 160 7.36 3.80 0.12
CA GLY A 160 8.71 4.37 -0.01
C GLY A 160 8.83 5.38 -1.16
N SER A 161 8.17 5.11 -2.29
CA SER A 161 8.16 6.03 -3.44
C SER A 161 7.43 7.36 -3.13
N ILE A 162 6.36 7.31 -2.34
CA ILE A 162 5.64 8.51 -1.91
C ILE A 162 6.49 9.30 -0.90
N VAL A 163 7.06 8.61 0.10
CA VAL A 163 7.95 9.25 1.11
C VAL A 163 9.07 10.02 0.45
N GLY A 164 9.77 9.38 -0.51
CA GLY A 164 10.90 10.03 -1.16
C GLY A 164 10.51 11.26 -1.95
N GLN A 165 9.40 11.22 -2.69
CA GLN A 165 8.92 12.38 -3.44
C GLN A 165 8.48 13.52 -2.50
N LEU A 166 7.80 13.23 -1.40
CA LEU A 166 7.45 14.22 -0.39
C LEU A 166 8.70 14.85 0.23
N ALA A 167 9.66 14.03 0.63
CA ALA A 167 10.94 14.50 1.19
C ALA A 167 11.72 15.36 0.19
N LYS A 168 11.72 15.02 -1.10
CA LYS A 168 12.31 15.86 -2.16
C LYS A 168 11.62 17.20 -2.28
N ALA A 169 10.30 17.23 -2.25
CA ALA A 169 9.52 18.47 -2.32
C ALA A 169 9.82 19.41 -1.14
N ASP A 170 10.14 18.84 0.04
CA ASP A 170 10.51 19.59 1.24
C ASP A 170 11.99 19.99 1.27
N GLY A 171 12.76 19.60 0.27
CA GLY A 171 14.17 19.99 0.10
C GLY A 171 15.16 19.17 0.92
N LEU A 172 14.86 17.90 1.17
CA LEU A 172 15.79 16.95 1.75
C LEU A 172 16.71 16.33 0.69
N THR A 173 17.84 15.79 1.14
CA THR A 173 18.64 14.82 0.38
C THR A 173 18.04 13.43 0.60
N VAL A 174 17.61 12.77 -0.47
CA VAL A 174 16.86 11.51 -0.40
C VAL A 174 17.65 10.36 -1.02
N ILE A 175 17.98 9.36 -0.20
CA ILE A 175 18.68 8.15 -0.62
C ILE A 175 17.76 6.93 -0.48
N GLY A 176 17.57 6.20 -1.57
CA GLY A 176 16.73 5.01 -1.60
C GLY A 176 17.53 3.71 -1.48
N VAL A 177 17.02 2.74 -0.71
CA VAL A 177 17.55 1.37 -0.67
C VAL A 177 16.56 0.45 -1.36
N VAL A 178 17.01 -0.25 -2.41
CA VAL A 178 16.19 -1.07 -3.31
C VAL A 178 16.87 -2.41 -3.62
N GLY A 179 16.11 -3.34 -4.20
CA GLY A 179 16.56 -4.71 -4.46
C GLY A 179 16.94 -5.03 -5.91
N SER A 180 17.00 -4.03 -6.81
CA SER A 180 17.47 -4.20 -8.20
C SER A 180 17.97 -2.87 -8.78
N ASP A 181 18.80 -2.95 -9.82
CA ASP A 181 19.33 -1.77 -10.52
C ASP A 181 18.20 -1.02 -11.25
N GLU A 182 17.26 -1.74 -11.87
CA GLU A 182 16.08 -1.15 -12.51
C GLU A 182 15.28 -0.26 -11.55
N LYS A 183 15.08 -0.74 -10.30
CA LYS A 183 14.42 0.06 -9.26
C LYS A 183 15.25 1.24 -8.82
N ALA A 184 16.58 1.10 -8.76
CA ALA A 184 17.49 2.20 -8.45
C ALA A 184 17.41 3.30 -9.52
N ASP A 185 17.49 2.91 -10.78
CA ASP A 185 17.38 3.82 -11.93
C ASP A 185 16.03 4.54 -11.95
N TRP A 186 14.94 3.81 -11.70
CA TRP A 186 13.60 4.39 -11.66
C TRP A 186 13.43 5.45 -10.58
N ILE A 187 13.83 5.18 -9.33
CA ILE A 187 13.65 6.16 -8.26
C ILE A 187 14.52 7.40 -8.42
N VAL A 188 15.73 7.26 -9.01
CA VAL A 188 16.62 8.39 -9.26
C VAL A 188 16.14 9.21 -10.46
N ASN A 189 15.89 8.56 -11.60
CA ASN A 189 15.63 9.25 -12.86
C ASN A 189 14.18 9.74 -12.99
N GLU A 190 13.20 9.00 -12.40
CA GLU A 190 11.77 9.33 -12.55
C GLU A 190 11.19 9.99 -11.30
N LEU A 191 11.62 9.58 -10.09
CA LEU A 191 11.08 10.11 -8.84
C LEU A 191 11.95 11.20 -8.20
N GLY A 192 13.16 11.46 -8.77
CA GLY A 192 14.04 12.55 -8.37
C GLY A 192 14.79 12.32 -7.05
N PHE A 193 15.01 11.07 -6.63
CA PHE A 193 15.89 10.76 -5.52
C PHE A 193 17.34 11.19 -5.85
N ASP A 194 18.10 11.62 -4.84
CA ASP A 194 19.50 12.05 -5.03
C ASP A 194 20.45 10.87 -5.20
N GLY A 195 20.07 9.68 -4.77
CA GLY A 195 20.83 8.47 -4.95
C GLY A 195 20.07 7.21 -4.56
N ALA A 196 20.60 6.07 -4.97
CA ALA A 196 20.03 4.77 -4.67
C ALA A 196 21.12 3.71 -4.43
N VAL A 197 20.80 2.73 -3.57
CA VAL A 197 21.65 1.56 -3.31
C VAL A 197 20.87 0.29 -3.60
N ASN A 198 21.37 -0.52 -4.53
CA ASN A 198 20.91 -1.89 -4.70
C ASN A 198 21.65 -2.78 -3.67
N TYR A 199 20.99 -3.09 -2.55
CA TYR A 199 21.56 -3.84 -1.43
C TYR A 199 21.93 -5.30 -1.77
N LYS A 200 21.44 -5.83 -2.89
CA LYS A 200 21.80 -7.19 -3.35
C LYS A 200 23.09 -7.24 -4.16
N LYS A 201 23.57 -6.09 -4.64
CA LYS A 201 24.70 -5.99 -5.54
C LYS A 201 25.90 -5.28 -4.92
N HIS A 202 25.63 -4.30 -4.07
CA HIS A 202 26.66 -3.45 -3.50
C HIS A 202 26.86 -3.71 -2.00
N ASP A 203 28.07 -3.40 -1.49
CA ASP A 203 28.29 -3.25 -0.07
C ASP A 203 27.48 -2.05 0.42
N LEU A 204 26.49 -2.33 1.26
CA LEU A 204 25.54 -1.32 1.74
C LEU A 204 26.22 -0.29 2.64
N ALA A 205 27.20 -0.71 3.49
CA ALA A 205 27.91 0.19 4.38
C ALA A 205 28.79 1.17 3.60
N GLU A 206 29.52 0.68 2.59
CA GLU A 206 30.36 1.50 1.72
C GLU A 206 29.51 2.51 0.94
N LYS A 207 28.43 2.05 0.29
CA LYS A 207 27.56 2.92 -0.52
C LYS A 207 26.80 3.95 0.29
N LEU A 208 26.31 3.60 1.47
CA LEU A 208 25.70 4.58 2.37
C LEU A 208 26.72 5.62 2.82
N THR A 209 27.99 5.22 3.07
CA THR A 209 29.06 6.17 3.43
C THR A 209 29.33 7.17 2.32
N GLU A 210 29.36 6.70 1.08
CA GLU A 210 29.54 7.55 -0.11
C GLU A 210 28.38 8.54 -0.28
N LEU A 211 27.14 8.04 -0.18
CA LEU A 211 25.93 8.82 -0.49
C LEU A 211 25.44 9.70 0.67
N THR A 212 25.85 9.41 1.90
CA THR A 212 25.47 10.19 3.09
C THR A 212 26.71 10.68 3.84
N PRO A 213 27.57 11.55 3.23
CA PRO A 213 28.84 11.97 3.81
C PRO A 213 28.67 12.69 5.16
N ASN A 214 27.56 13.35 5.39
CA ASN A 214 27.24 14.08 6.62
C ASN A 214 26.39 13.28 7.62
N GLY A 215 26.22 11.96 7.40
CA GLY A 215 25.33 11.12 8.21
C GLY A 215 23.89 11.10 7.70
N ILE A 216 23.00 10.54 8.51
CA ILE A 216 21.58 10.33 8.20
C ILE A 216 20.75 10.95 9.33
N ASP A 217 19.85 11.85 9.00
CA ASP A 217 18.99 12.53 9.96
C ASP A 217 17.68 11.79 10.18
N VAL A 218 17.10 11.24 9.10
CA VAL A 218 15.84 10.49 9.13
C VAL A 218 15.99 9.14 8.45
N TYR A 219 15.51 8.09 9.08
CA TYR A 219 15.38 6.78 8.48
C TYR A 219 13.91 6.37 8.37
N PHE A 220 13.40 6.25 7.17
CA PHE A 220 12.07 5.72 6.92
C PHE A 220 12.17 4.23 6.59
N GLU A 221 11.83 3.40 7.58
CA GLU A 221 12.02 1.96 7.52
C GLU A 221 10.76 1.22 7.02
N ASN A 222 10.87 0.50 5.91
CA ASN A 222 9.79 -0.30 5.34
C ASN A 222 10.07 -1.80 5.29
N THR A 223 11.31 -2.26 5.56
CA THR A 223 11.73 -3.63 5.25
C THR A 223 12.27 -4.44 6.42
N GLY A 224 12.83 -3.78 7.42
CA GLY A 224 13.51 -4.44 8.54
C GLY A 224 14.80 -5.17 8.13
N GLY A 225 15.32 -5.97 9.06
CA GLY A 225 16.45 -6.87 8.83
C GLY A 225 17.81 -6.19 8.73
N PRO A 226 18.79 -6.77 7.99
CA PRO A 226 20.17 -6.30 7.99
C PRO A 226 20.37 -4.86 7.51
N ILE A 227 19.49 -4.33 6.66
CA ILE A 227 19.57 -2.96 6.13
C ILE A 227 19.59 -1.95 7.26
N GLN A 228 18.72 -2.10 8.25
CA GLN A 228 18.60 -1.15 9.36
C GLN A 228 19.88 -1.00 10.18
N HIS A 229 20.69 -2.08 10.33
CA HIS A 229 21.93 -2.00 11.10
C HIS A 229 22.95 -1.05 10.44
N HIS A 230 23.06 -1.09 9.12
CA HIS A 230 23.95 -0.20 8.36
C HIS A 230 23.48 1.25 8.41
N VAL A 231 22.18 1.48 8.35
CA VAL A 231 21.60 2.83 8.45
C VAL A 231 21.78 3.38 9.86
N PHE A 232 21.44 2.61 10.92
CA PHE A 232 21.60 3.05 12.31
C PHE A 232 23.02 3.41 12.68
N ALA A 233 24.03 2.71 12.12
CA ALA A 233 25.43 3.03 12.34
C ALA A 233 25.85 4.42 11.83
N ARG A 234 24.99 5.07 11.03
CA ARG A 234 25.25 6.37 10.39
C ARG A 234 24.26 7.45 10.81
N MET A 235 23.30 7.14 11.70
CA MET A 235 22.33 8.12 12.18
C MET A 235 23.04 9.24 12.96
N ASN A 236 22.64 10.47 12.67
CA ASN A 236 23.06 11.63 13.44
C ASN A 236 22.40 11.64 14.83
N ALA A 237 23.06 12.22 15.81
CA ALA A 237 22.48 12.49 17.12
C ALA A 237 21.70 13.81 17.07
N HIS A 238 20.46 13.80 17.56
CA HIS A 238 19.58 14.96 17.69
C HIS A 238 19.36 15.33 19.16
#